data_2b5ec5226610915eb3260c7ec4ee341a
#
_entry.id   2b5ec5226610915eb3260c7ec4ee341a
#
_cell.length_a   1.000
_cell.length_b   1.000
_cell.length_c   1.000
_cell.angle_alpha   90.00
_cell.angle_beta   90.00
_cell.angle_gamma   90.00
#
_symmetry.space_group_name_H-M   'P 1'
#
loop_
_entity.id
_entity.type
_entity.pdbx_description
1 polymer ?
#
loop_
_entity_poly.entity_id
_entity_poly.type
_entity_poly.pdbx_seq_one_letter_code
_entity_poly.pdbx_strand_id
1 'polypeptide(L)'
;AAALKHVSMAEYNPFEAVKTNVLGAQNVIEASMKNRVQNVIALSTDKASSPINLYGATKLTSDKLFIAANYYKGDRKIKFSVVRYGNVMGSKGSVIPFFLSHRHKGFLPVTDKRMTRFNITLEEGAEFVLFCLNSMWGGEVFVPKIPSYKVVDLAKAISPNCKIKYVGIRPGEKLHEEMISNSEAPNTVEFKNYFSIVPNSEFSFWTKKTFLKSFKNSKIWKKSSYNSLENQKFLKISELKKIIELNKKDFQA
;
A
#
# COMPACT_ATOMS: atom_id res chain seq x y z
N ALA A 1 -3.98 -10.48 6.49
CA ALA A 1 -4.63 -9.20 6.17
C ALA A 1 -5.19 -8.45 7.40
N ALA A 2 -5.03 -8.99 8.62
CA ALA A 2 -5.46 -8.30 9.85
C ALA A 2 -4.43 -7.25 10.28
N ALA A 3 -4.87 -6.01 10.50
CA ALA A 3 -4.02 -4.94 10.99
C ALA A 3 -4.86 -3.80 11.62
N LEU A 4 -4.30 -3.10 12.60
CA LEU A 4 -4.78 -1.80 13.04
C LEU A 4 -4.28 -0.76 12.04
N LYS A 5 -5.20 -0.17 11.23
CA LYS A 5 -4.84 0.71 10.10
C LYS A 5 -5.13 2.19 10.31
N HIS A 6 -5.92 2.54 11.32
CA HIS A 6 -6.28 3.93 11.61
C HIS A 6 -5.14 4.65 12.32
N VAL A 7 -4.57 5.67 11.67
CA VAL A 7 -3.39 6.41 12.16
C VAL A 7 -3.63 6.94 13.58
N SER A 8 -4.70 7.70 13.80
CA SER A 8 -5.01 8.26 15.11
C SER A 8 -5.22 7.21 16.21
N MET A 9 -5.85 6.07 15.87
CA MET A 9 -6.06 4.98 16.84
C MET A 9 -4.76 4.28 17.18
N ALA A 10 -3.83 4.14 16.21
CA ALA A 10 -2.52 3.56 16.45
C ALA A 10 -1.68 4.47 17.35
N GLU A 11 -1.69 5.79 17.11
CA GLU A 11 -0.99 6.76 17.96
C GLU A 11 -1.54 6.78 19.40
N TYR A 12 -2.85 6.64 19.56
CA TYR A 12 -3.48 6.62 20.88
C TYR A 12 -3.28 5.29 21.63
N ASN A 13 -3.19 4.15 20.89
CA ASN A 13 -3.00 2.82 21.46
C ASN A 13 -1.73 2.15 20.89
N PRO A 14 -0.54 2.68 21.19
CA PRO A 14 0.69 2.26 20.54
C PRO A 14 1.01 0.77 20.75
N PHE A 15 0.80 0.27 21.94
CA PHE A 15 1.11 -1.12 22.26
C PHE A 15 0.14 -2.11 21.57
N GLU A 16 -1.13 -1.77 21.41
CA GLU A 16 -2.08 -2.59 20.67
C GLU A 16 -1.76 -2.59 19.16
N ALA A 17 -1.25 -1.48 18.63
CA ALA A 17 -0.75 -1.43 17.25
C ALA A 17 0.47 -2.35 17.06
N VAL A 18 1.41 -2.38 18.01
CA VAL A 18 2.56 -3.30 18.00
C VAL A 18 2.10 -4.75 18.13
N LYS A 19 1.24 -5.08 19.10
CA LYS A 19 0.71 -6.44 19.27
C LYS A 19 0.05 -6.95 17.99
N THR A 20 -0.83 -6.16 17.39
CA THR A 20 -1.58 -6.60 16.21
C THR A 20 -0.71 -6.64 14.96
N ASN A 21 0.03 -5.57 14.68
CA ASN A 21 0.72 -5.43 13.40
C ASN A 21 2.11 -6.10 13.39
N VAL A 22 2.79 -6.16 14.53
CA VAL A 22 4.15 -6.71 14.64
C VAL A 22 4.15 -8.12 15.21
N LEU A 23 3.64 -8.30 16.45
CA LEU A 23 3.58 -9.65 17.05
C LEU A 23 2.60 -10.55 16.29
N GLY A 24 1.47 -10.01 15.82
CA GLY A 24 0.56 -10.73 14.94
C GLY A 24 1.21 -11.20 13.64
N ALA A 25 2.10 -10.39 13.02
CA ALA A 25 2.88 -10.80 11.86
C ALA A 25 3.82 -11.95 12.19
N GLN A 26 4.54 -11.87 13.32
CA GLN A 26 5.42 -12.95 13.80
C GLN A 26 4.64 -14.26 14.03
N ASN A 27 3.47 -14.18 14.68
CA ASN A 27 2.61 -15.34 14.90
C ASN A 27 2.16 -16.00 13.59
N VAL A 28 1.83 -15.20 12.57
CA VAL A 28 1.46 -15.73 11.24
C VAL A 28 2.65 -16.41 10.58
N ILE A 29 3.85 -15.85 10.66
CA ILE A 29 5.07 -16.45 10.11
C ILE A 29 5.35 -17.80 10.76
N GLU A 30 5.35 -17.86 12.08
CA GLU A 30 5.60 -19.10 12.84
C GLU A 30 4.56 -20.17 12.56
N ALA A 31 3.27 -19.79 12.58
CA ALA A 31 2.18 -20.71 12.27
C ALA A 31 2.30 -21.25 10.84
N SER A 32 2.65 -20.40 9.86
CA SER A 32 2.83 -20.81 8.48
C SER A 32 3.99 -21.79 8.30
N MET A 33 5.12 -21.55 8.98
CA MET A 33 6.27 -22.46 8.97
C MET A 33 5.93 -23.81 9.61
N LYS A 34 5.20 -23.80 10.73
CA LYS A 34 4.80 -25.00 11.47
C LYS A 34 3.82 -25.86 10.68
N ASN A 35 2.90 -25.24 9.93
CA ASN A 35 1.84 -25.93 9.18
C ASN A 35 2.20 -26.17 7.70
N ARG A 36 3.47 -26.08 7.32
CA ARG A 36 3.97 -26.38 5.96
C ARG A 36 3.28 -25.60 4.85
N VAL A 37 2.88 -24.35 5.12
CA VAL A 37 2.34 -23.44 4.09
C VAL A 37 3.42 -23.19 3.03
N GLN A 38 3.05 -23.19 1.77
CA GLN A 38 4.02 -23.03 0.67
C GLN A 38 4.31 -21.55 0.35
N ASN A 39 3.26 -20.72 0.27
CA ASN A 39 3.38 -19.32 -0.11
C ASN A 39 2.59 -18.44 0.86
N VAL A 40 3.20 -17.35 1.31
CA VAL A 40 2.57 -16.36 2.18
C VAL A 40 2.77 -14.97 1.59
N ILE A 41 1.69 -14.25 1.35
CA ILE A 41 1.70 -12.84 0.97
C ILE A 41 1.20 -12.00 2.14
N ALA A 42 2.04 -11.10 2.63
CA ALA A 42 1.65 -10.09 3.60
C ALA A 42 1.15 -8.82 2.88
N LEU A 43 0.02 -8.27 3.34
CA LEU A 43 -0.49 -7.02 2.81
C LEU A 43 0.12 -5.84 3.56
N SER A 44 0.67 -4.88 2.81
CA SER A 44 1.29 -3.66 3.30
C SER A 44 0.58 -2.40 2.77
N THR A 45 1.17 -1.25 2.95
CA THR A 45 0.60 0.05 2.67
C THR A 45 1.67 1.04 2.22
N ASP A 46 1.29 2.07 1.45
CA ASP A 46 2.10 3.24 1.13
C ASP A 46 2.66 3.96 2.38
N LYS A 47 2.00 3.82 3.52
CA LYS A 47 2.43 4.41 4.79
C LYS A 47 3.62 3.68 5.43
N ALA A 48 3.93 2.47 4.99
CA ALA A 48 5.13 1.73 5.38
C ALA A 48 6.40 2.21 4.66
N SER A 49 6.25 2.91 3.53
CA SER A 49 7.37 3.59 2.86
C SER A 49 7.66 4.92 3.56
N SER A 50 8.89 5.13 4.04
CA SER A 50 9.28 6.35 4.79
C SER A 50 8.24 6.77 5.84
N PRO A 51 7.96 5.95 6.87
CA PRO A 51 6.84 6.17 7.78
C PRO A 51 7.02 7.43 8.63
N ILE A 52 5.94 8.20 8.80
CA ILE A 52 5.87 9.38 9.68
C ILE A 52 4.82 9.22 10.79
N ASN A 53 4.25 8.03 10.94
CA ASN A 53 3.27 7.68 11.96
C ASN A 53 3.47 6.23 12.41
N LEU A 54 2.90 5.88 13.58
CA LEU A 54 3.07 4.57 14.19
C LEU A 54 2.45 3.45 13.33
N TYR A 55 1.30 3.68 12.69
CA TYR A 55 0.73 2.69 11.77
C TYR A 55 1.73 2.32 10.67
N GLY A 56 2.32 3.31 10.00
CA GLY A 56 3.34 3.08 8.97
C GLY A 56 4.58 2.36 9.53
N ALA A 57 5.07 2.79 10.70
CA ALA A 57 6.23 2.17 11.35
C ALA A 57 5.99 0.70 11.71
N THR A 58 4.83 0.36 12.29
CA THR A 58 4.47 -1.03 12.60
C THR A 58 4.30 -1.88 11.35
N LYS A 59 3.77 -1.31 10.25
CA LYS A 59 3.66 -2.00 8.97
C LYS A 59 5.01 -2.20 8.29
N LEU A 60 5.91 -1.22 8.37
CA LEU A 60 7.30 -1.42 7.91
C LEU A 60 7.99 -2.53 8.68
N THR A 61 7.83 -2.57 10.01
CA THR A 61 8.37 -3.66 10.84
C THR A 61 7.80 -5.01 10.41
N SER A 62 6.48 -5.11 10.20
CA SER A 62 5.81 -6.30 9.67
C SER A 62 6.40 -6.73 8.31
N ASP A 63 6.57 -5.79 7.37
CA ASP A 63 7.17 -6.07 6.06
C ASP A 63 8.57 -6.70 6.22
N LYS A 64 9.40 -6.12 7.09
CA LYS A 64 10.75 -6.63 7.37
C LYS A 64 10.73 -8.02 8.00
N LEU A 65 9.79 -8.34 8.90
CA LEU A 65 9.63 -9.66 9.49
C LEU A 65 9.30 -10.71 8.42
N PHE A 66 8.33 -10.44 7.52
CA PHE A 66 7.99 -11.37 6.44
C PHE A 66 9.14 -11.58 5.46
N ILE A 67 9.87 -10.52 5.10
CA ILE A 67 11.05 -10.63 4.23
C ILE A 67 12.14 -11.48 4.91
N ALA A 68 12.45 -11.15 6.17
CA ALA A 68 13.48 -11.85 6.95
C ALA A 68 13.16 -13.33 7.18
N ALA A 69 11.87 -13.71 7.24
CA ALA A 69 11.44 -15.09 7.42
C ALA A 69 11.99 -16.04 6.35
N ASN A 70 12.31 -15.54 5.16
CA ASN A 70 12.97 -16.33 4.13
C ASN A 70 14.40 -16.75 4.49
N TYR A 71 15.07 -16.03 5.39
CA TYR A 71 16.47 -16.31 5.76
C TYR A 71 16.59 -17.40 6.84
N TYR A 72 15.64 -17.44 7.78
CA TYR A 72 15.67 -18.39 8.89
C TYR A 72 14.66 -19.55 8.79
N LYS A 73 14.00 -19.69 7.64
CA LYS A 73 13.07 -20.82 7.39
C LYS A 73 13.76 -22.19 7.33
N GLY A 74 15.09 -22.25 7.22
CA GLY A 74 15.84 -23.48 7.00
C GLY A 74 15.47 -24.15 5.67
N ASP A 75 15.40 -25.47 5.63
CA ASP A 75 15.11 -26.25 4.40
C ASP A 75 13.63 -26.24 3.98
N ARG A 76 12.79 -25.49 4.69
CA ARG A 76 11.37 -25.39 4.35
C ARG A 76 11.17 -24.71 3.00
N LYS A 77 10.31 -25.29 2.16
CA LYS A 77 10.01 -24.73 0.82
C LYS A 77 9.11 -23.49 0.85
N ILE A 78 8.72 -23.02 2.05
CA ILE A 78 7.87 -21.82 2.21
C ILE A 78 8.55 -20.56 1.65
N LYS A 79 7.73 -19.69 1.06
CA LYS A 79 8.14 -18.37 0.57
C LYS A 79 7.27 -17.31 1.23
N PHE A 80 7.89 -16.21 1.60
CA PHE A 80 7.22 -15.03 2.15
C PHE A 80 7.52 -13.83 1.26
N SER A 81 6.49 -13.10 0.86
CA SER A 81 6.63 -11.84 0.13
C SER A 81 5.58 -10.84 0.61
N VAL A 82 5.73 -9.59 0.20
CA VAL A 82 4.88 -8.48 0.62
C VAL A 82 4.24 -7.86 -0.62
N VAL A 83 2.98 -7.46 -0.51
CA VAL A 83 2.30 -6.61 -1.47
C VAL A 83 2.04 -5.26 -0.81
N ARG A 84 2.56 -4.20 -1.40
CA ARG A 84 2.38 -2.82 -0.93
C ARG A 84 1.57 -2.04 -1.95
N TYR A 85 0.41 -1.54 -1.55
CA TYR A 85 -0.42 -0.67 -2.38
C TYR A 85 -0.96 0.52 -1.59
N GLY A 86 -1.51 1.49 -2.31
CA GLY A 86 -2.04 2.73 -1.73
C GLY A 86 -3.44 2.57 -1.15
N ASN A 87 -4.20 3.65 -1.20
CA ASN A 87 -5.55 3.68 -0.66
C ASN A 87 -6.50 2.77 -1.46
N VAL A 88 -7.08 1.77 -0.79
CA VAL A 88 -8.19 1.01 -1.36
C VAL A 88 -9.46 1.85 -1.29
N MET A 89 -10.05 2.09 -2.46
CA MET A 89 -11.24 2.94 -2.60
C MET A 89 -12.40 2.38 -1.76
N GLY A 90 -13.07 3.26 -1.02
CA GLY A 90 -14.23 2.89 -0.21
C GLY A 90 -13.94 2.11 1.08
N SER A 91 -12.68 1.80 1.38
CA SER A 91 -12.35 1.09 2.61
C SER A 91 -12.85 1.83 3.86
N LYS A 92 -13.30 1.08 4.88
CA LYS A 92 -13.85 1.63 6.13
C LYS A 92 -12.94 2.68 6.74
N GLY A 93 -13.50 3.85 7.08
CA GLY A 93 -12.77 5.01 7.62
C GLY A 93 -11.94 5.77 6.58
N SER A 94 -12.08 5.48 5.27
CA SER A 94 -11.42 6.24 4.21
C SER A 94 -12.17 7.52 3.82
N VAL A 95 -11.53 8.33 2.99
CA VAL A 95 -12.02 9.66 2.59
C VAL A 95 -13.36 9.63 1.83
N ILE A 96 -13.66 8.58 1.06
CA ILE A 96 -14.91 8.50 0.28
C ILE A 96 -16.13 8.33 1.18
N PRO A 97 -16.23 7.31 2.06
CA PRO A 97 -17.33 7.23 3.02
C PRO A 97 -17.46 8.50 3.86
N PHE A 98 -16.34 9.09 4.26
CA PHE A 98 -16.33 10.34 5.02
C PHE A 98 -16.94 11.50 4.24
N PHE A 99 -16.58 11.71 2.97
CA PHE A 99 -17.19 12.77 2.14
C PHE A 99 -18.68 12.51 1.85
N LEU A 100 -19.04 11.25 1.58
CA LEU A 100 -20.44 10.87 1.37
C LEU A 100 -21.30 11.18 2.59
N SER A 101 -20.81 10.91 3.80
CA SER A 101 -21.53 11.21 5.05
C SER A 101 -21.61 12.70 5.37
N HIS A 102 -20.71 13.54 4.82
CA HIS A 102 -20.64 14.98 5.10
C HIS A 102 -21.30 15.87 4.04
N ARG A 103 -21.62 15.35 2.84
CA ARG A 103 -22.13 16.14 1.72
C ARG A 103 -23.43 16.91 2.03
N HIS A 104 -24.28 16.38 2.91
CA HIS A 104 -25.52 17.03 3.34
C HIS A 104 -25.30 18.33 4.13
N LYS A 105 -24.08 18.57 4.65
CA LYS A 105 -23.72 19.80 5.38
C LYS A 105 -23.40 20.99 4.47
N GLY A 106 -23.47 20.82 3.14
CA GLY A 106 -23.15 21.86 2.16
C GLY A 106 -21.67 22.18 2.00
N PHE A 107 -20.77 21.53 2.75
CA PHE A 107 -19.32 21.65 2.60
C PHE A 107 -18.61 20.33 2.83
N LEU A 108 -17.44 20.18 2.21
CA LEU A 108 -16.55 19.04 2.42
C LEU A 108 -15.21 19.50 3.02
N PRO A 109 -14.81 18.92 4.17
CA PRO A 109 -13.51 19.25 4.76
C PRO A 109 -12.39 18.53 4.02
N VAL A 110 -11.48 19.30 3.42
CA VAL A 110 -10.28 18.81 2.73
C VAL A 110 -9.06 19.25 3.52
N THR A 111 -8.13 18.34 3.74
CA THR A 111 -6.96 18.59 4.56
C THR A 111 -6.05 19.67 3.96
N ASP A 112 -5.64 19.50 2.69
CA ASP A 112 -4.83 20.46 1.93
C ASP A 112 -5.16 20.36 0.44
N LYS A 113 -5.14 21.52 -0.27
CA LYS A 113 -5.43 21.59 -1.71
C LYS A 113 -4.44 20.84 -2.59
N ARG A 114 -3.21 20.64 -2.11
CA ARG A 114 -2.10 19.99 -2.83
C ARG A 114 -2.12 18.47 -2.65
N MET A 115 -2.86 17.96 -1.68
CA MET A 115 -2.81 16.57 -1.24
C MET A 115 -3.17 15.60 -2.38
N THR A 116 -2.32 14.61 -2.59
CA THR A 116 -2.53 13.52 -3.55
C THR A 116 -2.52 12.16 -2.87
N ARG A 117 -3.22 11.20 -3.47
CA ARG A 117 -3.28 9.81 -3.01
C ARG A 117 -3.22 8.87 -4.20
N PHE A 118 -2.73 7.66 -3.97
CA PHE A 118 -2.89 6.55 -4.90
C PHE A 118 -4.30 5.98 -4.80
N ASN A 119 -4.77 5.35 -5.88
CA ASN A 119 -6.08 4.72 -5.93
C ASN A 119 -5.99 3.30 -6.48
N ILE A 120 -6.63 2.37 -5.78
CA ILE A 120 -6.88 1.00 -6.24
C ILE A 120 -8.27 0.59 -5.78
N THR A 121 -9.01 -0.16 -6.58
CA THR A 121 -10.26 -0.78 -6.17
C THR A 121 -9.98 -2.05 -5.34
N LEU A 122 -10.98 -2.54 -4.62
CA LEU A 122 -10.85 -3.79 -3.86
C LEU A 122 -10.56 -4.97 -4.79
N GLU A 123 -11.27 -5.04 -5.92
CA GLU A 123 -11.11 -6.08 -6.93
C GLU A 123 -9.70 -6.07 -7.54
N GLU A 124 -9.23 -4.91 -8.04
CA GLU A 124 -7.85 -4.75 -8.56
C GLU A 124 -6.79 -5.16 -7.52
N GLY A 125 -7.02 -4.79 -6.25
CA GLY A 125 -6.13 -5.17 -5.14
C GLY A 125 -6.09 -6.67 -4.92
N ALA A 126 -7.24 -7.34 -4.92
CA ALA A 126 -7.35 -8.79 -4.74
C ALA A 126 -6.70 -9.55 -5.91
N GLU A 127 -6.99 -9.15 -7.16
CA GLU A 127 -6.38 -9.73 -8.36
C GLU A 127 -4.86 -9.59 -8.34
N PHE A 128 -4.36 -8.41 -7.94
CA PHE A 128 -2.92 -8.19 -7.83
C PHE A 128 -2.28 -9.08 -6.76
N VAL A 129 -2.92 -9.29 -5.62
CA VAL A 129 -2.44 -10.22 -4.57
C VAL A 129 -2.38 -11.65 -5.11
N LEU A 130 -3.40 -12.13 -5.82
CA LEU A 130 -3.42 -13.47 -6.42
C LEU A 130 -2.31 -13.63 -7.48
N PHE A 131 -2.10 -12.61 -8.31
CA PHE A 131 -0.98 -12.57 -9.25
C PHE A 131 0.37 -12.69 -8.52
N CYS A 132 0.59 -11.91 -7.47
CA CYS A 132 1.83 -11.95 -6.70
C CYS A 132 2.04 -13.30 -6.02
N LEU A 133 0.98 -13.91 -5.48
CA LEU A 133 1.04 -15.23 -4.83
C LEU A 133 1.56 -16.32 -5.80
N ASN A 134 1.17 -16.24 -7.08
CA ASN A 134 1.60 -17.17 -8.11
C ASN A 134 2.99 -16.85 -8.70
N SER A 135 3.45 -15.60 -8.56
CA SER A 135 4.69 -15.12 -9.22
C SER A 135 5.87 -14.97 -8.26
N MET A 136 5.64 -15.11 -6.96
CA MET A 136 6.64 -14.81 -5.92
C MET A 136 7.83 -15.76 -5.90
N TRP A 137 9.00 -15.19 -5.69
CA TRP A 137 10.26 -15.92 -5.43
C TRP A 137 10.54 -16.06 -3.92
N GLY A 138 10.04 -15.12 -3.12
CA GLY A 138 10.26 -14.98 -1.68
C GLY A 138 11.28 -13.89 -1.34
N GLY A 139 10.86 -12.94 -0.51
CA GLY A 139 11.67 -11.81 -0.05
C GLY A 139 11.43 -10.49 -0.78
N GLU A 140 10.70 -10.49 -1.91
CA GLU A 140 10.37 -9.28 -2.65
C GLU A 140 9.15 -8.55 -2.07
N VAL A 141 9.12 -7.22 -2.30
CA VAL A 141 7.93 -6.38 -2.10
C VAL A 141 7.36 -5.99 -3.47
N PHE A 142 6.17 -6.45 -3.77
CA PHE A 142 5.44 -6.09 -4.98
C PHE A 142 4.70 -4.77 -4.79
N VAL A 143 4.81 -3.88 -5.78
CA VAL A 143 4.17 -2.56 -5.78
C VAL A 143 3.48 -2.36 -7.13
N PRO A 144 2.13 -2.27 -7.18
CA PRO A 144 1.42 -2.08 -8.44
C PRO A 144 1.60 -0.65 -8.98
N LYS A 145 1.60 -0.51 -10.30
CA LYS A 145 1.51 0.78 -10.99
C LYS A 145 0.05 1.21 -11.06
N ILE A 146 -0.39 1.97 -10.08
CA ILE A 146 -1.77 2.43 -9.94
C ILE A 146 -1.88 3.95 -10.12
N PRO A 147 -3.05 4.47 -10.53
CA PRO A 147 -3.23 5.90 -10.71
C PRO A 147 -3.22 6.67 -9.38
N SER A 148 -2.96 7.96 -9.48
CA SER A 148 -3.12 8.93 -8.40
C SER A 148 -4.33 9.83 -8.64
N TYR A 149 -4.77 10.51 -7.59
CA TYR A 149 -5.77 11.57 -7.67
C TYR A 149 -5.46 12.70 -6.68
N LYS A 150 -5.97 13.91 -6.98
CA LYS A 150 -6.00 15.02 -6.01
C LYS A 150 -7.22 14.87 -5.12
N VAL A 151 -7.05 15.03 -3.81
CA VAL A 151 -8.16 14.91 -2.84
C VAL A 151 -9.26 15.95 -3.12
N VAL A 152 -8.89 17.12 -3.63
CA VAL A 152 -9.84 18.16 -4.09
C VAL A 152 -10.70 17.66 -5.26
N ASP A 153 -10.12 16.94 -6.22
CA ASP A 153 -10.85 16.43 -7.38
C ASP A 153 -11.81 15.30 -6.97
N LEU A 154 -11.42 14.49 -5.99
CA LEU A 154 -12.32 13.50 -5.38
C LEU A 154 -13.51 14.18 -4.68
N ALA A 155 -13.27 15.25 -3.91
CA ALA A 155 -14.34 16.02 -3.27
C ALA A 155 -15.35 16.57 -4.30
N LYS A 156 -14.85 17.16 -5.41
CA LYS A 156 -15.68 17.64 -6.53
C LYS A 156 -16.40 16.50 -7.26
N ALA A 157 -15.79 15.32 -7.37
CA ALA A 157 -16.43 14.16 -7.99
C ALA A 157 -17.62 13.66 -7.15
N ILE A 158 -17.49 13.67 -5.81
CA ILE A 158 -18.55 13.22 -4.88
C ILE A 158 -19.67 14.25 -4.77
N SER A 159 -19.34 15.53 -4.67
CA SER A 159 -20.33 16.61 -4.49
C SER A 159 -19.87 17.91 -5.13
N PRO A 160 -20.21 18.14 -6.41
CA PRO A 160 -19.79 19.33 -7.16
C PRO A 160 -20.27 20.64 -6.54
N ASN A 161 -21.42 20.61 -5.88
CA ASN A 161 -22.11 21.79 -5.31
C ASN A 161 -21.67 22.12 -3.88
N CYS A 162 -20.93 21.24 -3.21
CA CYS A 162 -20.41 21.51 -1.87
C CYS A 162 -19.21 22.46 -1.91
N LYS A 163 -19.18 23.40 -0.97
CA LYS A 163 -18.00 24.23 -0.74
C LYS A 163 -16.87 23.37 -0.16
N ILE A 164 -15.63 23.61 -0.57
CA ILE A 164 -14.47 22.97 0.01
C ILE A 164 -13.96 23.83 1.16
N LYS A 165 -13.87 23.24 2.36
CA LYS A 165 -13.26 23.87 3.54
C LYS A 165 -11.92 23.23 3.83
N TYR A 166 -10.84 24.00 3.78
CA TYR A 166 -9.51 23.50 4.13
C TYR A 166 -9.34 23.49 5.64
N VAL A 167 -8.98 22.32 6.20
CA VAL A 167 -8.91 22.07 7.67
C VAL A 167 -7.50 21.91 8.20
N GLY A 168 -6.48 21.92 7.34
CA GLY A 168 -5.08 21.72 7.73
C GLY A 168 -4.66 20.25 7.77
N ILE A 169 -3.35 20.02 7.65
CA ILE A 169 -2.75 18.68 7.69
C ILE A 169 -2.78 18.16 9.14
N ARG A 170 -3.25 16.93 9.33
CA ARG A 170 -3.27 16.29 10.64
C ARG A 170 -1.90 15.72 10.98
N PRO A 171 -1.55 15.61 12.28
CA PRO A 171 -0.35 14.90 12.70
C PRO A 171 -0.30 13.48 12.09
N GLY A 172 0.84 13.10 11.55
CA GLY A 172 1.02 11.80 10.93
C GLY A 172 0.45 11.63 9.51
N GLU A 173 -0.12 12.69 8.90
CA GLU A 173 -0.58 12.66 7.50
C GLU A 173 0.49 13.23 6.56
N LYS A 174 0.81 12.50 5.49
CA LYS A 174 1.64 12.97 4.39
C LYS A 174 0.85 13.83 3.42
N LEU A 175 1.47 14.86 2.86
CA LEU A 175 0.90 15.63 1.75
C LEU A 175 0.74 14.73 0.50
N HIS A 176 1.78 13.96 0.20
CA HIS A 176 1.83 12.99 -0.87
C HIS A 176 2.26 11.64 -0.31
N GLU A 177 1.65 10.56 -0.79
CA GLU A 177 2.03 9.20 -0.38
C GLU A 177 3.14 8.66 -1.28
N GLU A 178 3.95 7.75 -0.72
CA GLU A 178 5.08 7.12 -1.40
C GLU A 178 4.98 5.61 -1.26
N MET A 179 5.18 4.87 -2.36
CA MET A 179 5.18 3.40 -2.35
C MET A 179 6.58 2.81 -2.54
N ILE A 180 7.52 3.56 -3.11
CA ILE A 180 8.94 3.18 -3.22
C ILE A 180 9.75 4.37 -2.77
N SER A 181 10.51 4.21 -1.70
CA SER A 181 11.37 5.26 -1.15
C SER A 181 12.69 5.37 -1.92
N ASN A 182 13.39 6.50 -1.71
CA ASN A 182 14.72 6.71 -2.28
C ASN A 182 15.71 5.59 -1.89
N SER A 183 15.61 5.05 -0.68
CA SER A 183 16.46 3.96 -0.21
C SER A 183 16.12 2.60 -0.83
N GLU A 184 14.86 2.39 -1.26
CA GLU A 184 14.40 1.17 -1.92
C GLU A 184 14.62 1.21 -3.44
N ALA A 185 14.66 2.40 -4.04
CA ALA A 185 14.77 2.60 -5.47
C ALA A 185 15.97 1.86 -6.13
N PRO A 186 17.18 1.84 -5.54
CA PRO A 186 18.32 1.11 -6.11
C PRO A 186 18.09 -0.40 -6.23
N ASN A 187 17.22 -0.98 -5.39
CA ASN A 187 16.87 -2.39 -5.39
C ASN A 187 15.51 -2.67 -6.08
N THR A 188 15.01 -1.72 -6.84
CA THR A 188 13.71 -1.86 -7.51
C THR A 188 13.89 -2.30 -8.96
N VAL A 189 13.13 -3.32 -9.35
CA VAL A 189 12.96 -3.81 -10.71
C VAL A 189 11.60 -3.36 -11.23
N GLU A 190 11.57 -2.77 -12.41
CA GLU A 190 10.37 -2.28 -13.06
C GLU A 190 9.85 -3.28 -14.08
N PHE A 191 8.56 -3.60 -13.98
CA PHE A 191 7.77 -4.34 -14.95
C PHE A 191 6.74 -3.44 -15.64
N LYS A 192 6.01 -3.98 -16.61
CA LYS A 192 4.96 -3.21 -17.32
C LYS A 192 3.91 -2.64 -16.36
N ASN A 193 3.35 -3.46 -15.46
CA ASN A 193 2.20 -3.11 -14.62
C ASN A 193 2.54 -2.98 -13.12
N TYR A 194 3.76 -3.31 -12.71
CA TYR A 194 4.17 -3.27 -11.30
C TYR A 194 5.68 -3.06 -11.17
N PHE A 195 6.11 -2.86 -9.93
CA PHE A 195 7.50 -2.88 -9.50
C PHE A 195 7.71 -4.04 -8.52
N SER A 196 8.92 -4.52 -8.44
CA SER A 196 9.37 -5.46 -7.42
C SER A 196 10.61 -4.87 -6.72
N ILE A 197 10.50 -4.59 -5.43
CA ILE A 197 11.64 -4.24 -4.60
C ILE A 197 12.26 -5.58 -4.18
N VAL A 198 13.45 -5.85 -4.69
CA VAL A 198 14.14 -7.13 -4.44
C VAL A 198 14.96 -7.05 -3.15
N PRO A 199 15.12 -8.15 -2.41
CA PRO A 199 15.92 -8.17 -1.19
C PRO A 199 17.39 -7.86 -1.48
N ASN A 200 18.11 -7.39 -0.46
CA ASN A 200 19.55 -7.19 -0.57
C ASN A 200 20.25 -8.54 -0.76
N SER A 201 21.20 -8.60 -1.71
CA SER A 201 21.85 -9.83 -2.15
C SER A 201 22.65 -10.55 -1.06
N GLU A 202 23.09 -9.84 -0.01
CA GLU A 202 23.87 -10.42 1.10
C GLU A 202 23.10 -11.45 1.93
N PHE A 203 21.77 -11.33 1.94
CA PHE A 203 20.89 -12.18 2.77
C PHE A 203 19.87 -12.97 1.95
N SER A 204 20.01 -13.03 0.63
CA SER A 204 19.00 -13.64 -0.25
C SER A 204 19.52 -14.92 -0.91
N PHE A 205 18.64 -15.94 -1.03
CA PHE A 205 18.91 -17.15 -1.83
C PHE A 205 19.00 -16.89 -3.34
N TRP A 206 18.66 -15.68 -3.78
CA TRP A 206 18.74 -15.23 -5.17
C TRP A 206 19.16 -13.76 -5.22
N THR A 207 19.74 -13.37 -6.35
CA THR A 207 20.27 -12.03 -6.55
C THR A 207 19.38 -11.24 -7.51
N LYS A 208 19.46 -9.91 -7.45
CA LYS A 208 18.84 -9.02 -8.43
C LYS A 208 19.24 -9.39 -9.87
N LYS A 209 20.49 -9.81 -10.07
CA LYS A 209 21.00 -10.24 -11.38
C LYS A 209 20.30 -11.51 -11.88
N THR A 210 20.11 -12.53 -11.02
CA THR A 210 19.38 -13.75 -11.38
C THR A 210 17.91 -13.46 -11.63
N PHE A 211 17.28 -12.60 -10.82
CA PHE A 211 15.91 -12.17 -11.00
C PHE A 211 15.68 -11.47 -12.35
N LEU A 212 16.53 -10.48 -12.70
CA LEU A 212 16.45 -9.79 -13.99
C LEU A 212 16.65 -10.72 -15.20
N LYS A 213 17.55 -11.70 -15.10
CA LYS A 213 17.75 -12.68 -16.18
C LYS A 213 16.53 -13.56 -16.44
N SER A 214 15.75 -13.86 -15.40
CA SER A 214 14.56 -14.70 -15.50
C SER A 214 13.35 -13.98 -16.08
N PHE A 215 13.36 -12.64 -16.09
CA PHE A 215 12.25 -11.82 -16.57
C PHE A 215 12.70 -10.89 -17.71
N LYS A 216 12.65 -11.38 -18.97
CA LYS A 216 13.11 -10.65 -20.17
C LYS A 216 12.49 -9.25 -20.35
N ASN A 217 11.28 -9.01 -19.82
CA ASN A 217 10.55 -7.74 -19.95
C ASN A 217 10.70 -6.84 -18.71
N SER A 218 11.68 -7.10 -17.86
CA SER A 218 11.98 -6.30 -16.68
C SER A 218 13.19 -5.39 -16.91
N LYS A 219 13.22 -4.26 -16.22
CA LYS A 219 14.36 -3.32 -16.23
C LYS A 219 14.64 -2.78 -14.83
N ILE A 220 15.86 -2.30 -14.63
CA ILE A 220 16.21 -1.61 -13.38
C ILE A 220 15.47 -0.28 -13.34
N TRP A 221 14.82 -0.01 -12.21
CA TRP A 221 14.19 1.28 -11.92
C TRP A 221 15.27 2.37 -11.81
N LYS A 222 15.08 3.50 -12.52
CA LYS A 222 16.09 4.58 -12.58
C LYS A 222 15.69 5.86 -11.86
N LYS A 223 14.43 5.96 -11.37
CA LYS A 223 13.97 7.12 -10.62
C LYS A 223 14.26 6.95 -9.13
N SER A 224 14.26 8.06 -8.41
CA SER A 224 14.56 8.11 -6.98
C SER A 224 13.43 7.57 -6.10
N SER A 225 12.16 7.78 -6.50
CA SER A 225 11.00 7.34 -5.73
C SER A 225 9.78 7.07 -6.62
N TYR A 226 8.79 6.34 -6.09
CA TYR A 226 7.47 6.23 -6.69
C TYR A 226 6.45 6.80 -5.70
N ASN A 227 6.03 8.03 -5.98
CA ASN A 227 5.14 8.80 -5.11
C ASN A 227 3.88 9.28 -5.86
N SER A 228 2.85 9.65 -5.11
CA SER A 228 1.55 10.04 -5.66
C SER A 228 1.53 11.41 -6.34
N LEU A 229 2.52 12.28 -6.10
CA LEU A 229 2.62 13.59 -6.75
C LEU A 229 3.19 13.46 -8.17
N GLU A 230 4.28 12.69 -8.32
CA GLU A 230 5.04 12.56 -9.57
C GLU A 230 4.55 11.40 -10.43
N ASN A 231 3.43 10.80 -10.06
CA ASN A 231 2.85 9.69 -10.80
C ASN A 231 2.42 10.12 -12.22
N GLN A 232 2.66 9.27 -13.20
CA GLN A 232 2.34 9.56 -14.60
C GLN A 232 0.84 9.55 -14.90
N LYS A 233 0.06 8.78 -14.12
CA LYS A 233 -1.37 8.62 -14.32
C LYS A 233 -2.15 9.26 -13.18
N PHE A 234 -2.89 10.34 -13.51
CA PHE A 234 -3.84 10.98 -12.61
C PHE A 234 -5.27 10.75 -13.08
N LEU A 235 -6.14 10.39 -12.15
CA LEU A 235 -7.58 10.27 -12.40
C LEU A 235 -8.22 11.66 -12.47
N LYS A 236 -8.98 11.88 -13.55
CA LYS A 236 -9.81 13.08 -13.73
C LYS A 236 -11.11 12.96 -12.90
N ILE A 237 -11.78 14.08 -12.68
CA ILE A 237 -13.06 14.13 -11.95
C ILE A 237 -14.10 13.18 -12.57
N SER A 238 -14.18 13.10 -13.90
CA SER A 238 -15.10 12.20 -14.61
C SER A 238 -14.81 10.73 -14.37
N GLU A 239 -13.52 10.35 -14.35
CA GLU A 239 -13.08 8.98 -14.04
C GLU A 239 -13.36 8.62 -12.58
N LEU A 240 -13.09 9.55 -11.65
CA LEU A 240 -13.42 9.37 -10.22
C LEU A 240 -14.93 9.17 -10.02
N LYS A 241 -15.79 9.97 -10.68
CA LYS A 241 -17.24 9.79 -10.64
C LYS A 241 -17.65 8.39 -11.10
N LYS A 242 -17.14 7.96 -12.25
CA LYS A 242 -17.44 6.63 -12.81
C LYS A 242 -17.03 5.51 -11.85
N ILE A 243 -15.83 5.57 -11.29
CA ILE A 243 -15.35 4.54 -10.35
C ILE A 243 -16.21 4.54 -9.07
N ILE A 244 -16.58 5.71 -8.54
CA ILE A 244 -17.45 5.83 -7.36
C ILE A 244 -18.82 5.22 -7.64
N GLU A 245 -19.39 5.45 -8.81
CA GLU A 245 -20.69 4.90 -9.20
C GLU A 245 -20.67 3.38 -9.33
N LEU A 246 -19.64 2.82 -9.95
CA LEU A 246 -19.48 1.38 -10.12
C LEU A 246 -19.30 0.65 -8.78
N ASN A 247 -18.66 1.28 -7.80
CA ASN A 247 -18.34 0.67 -6.51
C ASN A 247 -19.26 1.16 -5.35
N LYS A 248 -20.42 1.74 -5.66
CA LYS A 248 -21.35 2.28 -4.64
C LYS A 248 -21.70 1.28 -3.54
N LYS A 249 -21.83 0.01 -3.87
CA LYS A 249 -22.19 -1.06 -2.91
C LYS A 249 -21.12 -1.21 -1.82
N ASP A 250 -19.85 -1.01 -2.15
CA ASP A 250 -18.72 -1.15 -1.24
C ASP A 250 -18.61 0.01 -0.23
N PHE A 251 -19.34 1.11 -0.46
CA PHE A 251 -19.29 2.32 0.36
C PHE A 251 -20.40 2.40 1.41
N GLN A 252 -21.33 1.45 1.40
CA GLN A 252 -22.51 1.40 2.29
C GLN A 252 -22.34 0.38 3.43
N ALA A 253 -21.22 -0.33 3.49
CA ALA A 253 -20.93 -1.36 4.49
C ALA A 253 -20.22 -0.81 5.74
#